data_d65febf5ce8b3f81b9443f061419581b
#
_entry.id   d65febf5ce8b3f81b9443f061419581b
#
_cell.length_a   1.000
_cell.length_b   1.000
_cell.length_c   1.000
_cell.angle_alpha   90.00
_cell.angle_beta   90.00
_cell.angle_gamma   90.00
#
_symmetry.space_group_name_H-M   'P 1'
#
loop_
_entity.id
_entity.type
_entity.pdbx_description
1 polymer ?
#
loop_
_entity_poly.entity_id
_entity_poly.type
_entity_poly.pdbx_seq_one_letter_code
_entity_poly.pdbx_strand_id
1 'polypeptide(L)'
;MNTDTEEGIFSEQWRSTTIAVMAAIGIVAYNNLAVSAALPEVGNDLGDVALLPWTISVELLTSGVAMLAVGPLIDSVGARRIFRVGVIGFILTSVLCAFAPSMLALVGARALQGVFAGLVMTVVMAAVGILYPPQTRAKVFAANATVWGVTSVAGPTIAAGLVSTVGWQGIFLMNVPVAVIAAVLAWNKMPDSDEHAERSSLDGRGIALVTAITAAALATAQGSLTLIAVGVVVTLIAAGLYIPHERRSAHPVVRITHIMSPKFRNVHLTSALVVGAGIGVHAFLPIYLRGARGLSIAAAAFSIVWMSTAWSMSAFTASRLQRRYPPEPIIFGASINAFCGTIAITLSVSAEVPIWMLFVSLFWAGSGIGAISTTGVVMLQSRVNLNEMGRINAAHQFLRTVGITYGVGLAGVIIFTTVDRRTGNVETVRELLGGEDSAVNQPVIDALAAGYSYTTFAAVLAMALAIRSARALVRDRVEPVPSAG
;
A
#
# COMPACT_ATOMS: atom_id res chain seq x y z
N MET A 1 32.08 24.22 -18.62
CA MET A 1 31.69 24.14 -17.19
C MET A 1 30.22 24.51 -17.14
N ASN A 2 29.36 23.54 -17.59
CA ASN A 2 27.89 23.68 -17.49
C ASN A 2 27.51 23.37 -16.05
N THR A 3 27.17 24.39 -15.31
CA THR A 3 26.44 24.24 -14.06
C THR A 3 25.01 23.79 -14.44
N ASP A 4 24.81 22.49 -14.58
CA ASP A 4 23.46 21.93 -14.54
C ASP A 4 22.90 22.28 -13.15
N THR A 5 22.19 23.41 -13.11
CA THR A 5 21.35 23.76 -11.98
C THR A 5 20.34 22.61 -11.88
N GLU A 6 20.54 21.73 -10.88
CA GLU A 6 19.60 20.64 -10.61
C GLU A 6 18.20 21.24 -10.44
N GLU A 7 17.42 21.20 -11.50
CA GLU A 7 16.03 21.65 -11.47
C GLU A 7 15.25 20.87 -10.41
N GLY A 8 14.69 21.59 -9.46
CA GLY A 8 13.85 21.02 -8.42
C GLY A 8 12.57 20.43 -9.02
N ILE A 9 11.94 19.48 -8.33
CA ILE A 9 10.64 18.90 -8.75
C ILE A 9 9.50 19.95 -8.83
N PHE A 10 9.72 21.14 -8.29
CA PHE A 10 8.81 22.30 -8.37
C PHE A 10 9.36 23.43 -9.26
N SER A 11 10.37 23.14 -10.11
CA SER A 11 10.78 24.07 -11.16
C SER A 11 9.62 24.36 -12.13
N GLU A 12 9.69 25.41 -12.90
CA GLU A 12 8.63 25.81 -13.82
C GLU A 12 8.22 24.68 -14.77
N GLN A 13 9.18 23.91 -15.25
CA GLN A 13 8.97 22.77 -16.12
C GLN A 13 8.15 21.64 -15.46
N TRP A 14 8.42 21.30 -14.19
CA TRP A 14 7.87 20.13 -13.51
C TRP A 14 6.73 20.44 -12.54
N ARG A 15 6.58 21.70 -12.13
CA ARG A 15 5.67 22.11 -11.05
C ARG A 15 4.26 21.59 -11.22
N SER A 16 3.66 21.83 -12.40
CA SER A 16 2.26 21.41 -12.65
C SER A 16 2.10 19.90 -12.67
N THR A 17 3.05 19.17 -13.26
CA THR A 17 3.05 17.71 -13.31
C THR A 17 3.26 17.12 -11.91
N THR A 18 4.20 17.66 -11.13
CA THR A 18 4.45 17.21 -9.75
C THR A 18 3.23 17.43 -8.86
N ILE A 19 2.60 18.60 -8.93
CA ILE A 19 1.37 18.89 -8.16
C ILE A 19 0.24 17.93 -8.57
N ALA A 20 0.08 17.65 -9.86
CA ALA A 20 -0.93 16.73 -10.37
C ALA A 20 -0.70 15.29 -9.87
N VAL A 21 0.55 14.81 -9.92
CA VAL A 21 0.95 13.50 -9.38
C VAL A 21 0.68 13.42 -7.88
N MET A 22 1.07 14.44 -7.11
CA MET A 22 0.85 14.50 -5.67
C MET A 22 -0.65 14.56 -5.32
N ALA A 23 -1.45 15.33 -6.06
CA ALA A 23 -2.89 15.40 -5.86
C ALA A 23 -3.57 14.05 -6.14
N ALA A 24 -3.20 13.38 -7.23
CA ALA A 24 -3.74 12.07 -7.59
C ALA A 24 -3.42 11.00 -6.53
N ILE A 25 -2.20 11.01 -5.96
CA ILE A 25 -1.84 10.13 -4.84
C ILE A 25 -2.58 10.54 -3.57
N GLY A 26 -2.73 11.83 -3.32
CA GLY A 26 -3.44 12.36 -2.15
C GLY A 26 -4.89 11.89 -2.08
N ILE A 27 -5.58 11.80 -3.21
CA ILE A 27 -6.95 11.27 -3.29
C ILE A 27 -6.98 9.81 -2.81
N VAL A 28 -6.12 8.96 -3.37
CA VAL A 28 -6.08 7.54 -3.03
C VAL A 28 -5.68 7.35 -1.57
N ALA A 29 -4.68 8.10 -1.09
CA ALA A 29 -4.24 8.05 0.30
C ALA A 29 -5.34 8.50 1.28
N TYR A 30 -6.02 9.60 0.99
CA TYR A 30 -7.13 10.09 1.79
C TYR A 30 -8.28 9.09 1.83
N ASN A 31 -8.72 8.60 0.67
CA ASN A 31 -9.81 7.62 0.57
C ASN A 31 -9.54 6.37 1.43
N ASN A 32 -8.32 5.84 1.40
CA ASN A 32 -7.97 4.65 2.17
C ASN A 32 -7.94 4.87 3.69
N LEU A 33 -7.57 6.07 4.13
CA LEU A 33 -7.40 6.38 5.55
C LEU A 33 -8.67 6.96 6.19
N ALA A 34 -9.43 7.77 5.43
CA ALA A 34 -10.61 8.47 5.93
C ALA A 34 -11.81 7.53 6.13
N VAL A 35 -12.00 6.55 5.23
CA VAL A 35 -13.15 5.64 5.29
C VAL A 35 -13.15 4.81 6.56
N SER A 36 -11.98 4.37 7.04
CA SER A 36 -11.89 3.60 8.29
C SER A 36 -12.40 4.36 9.52
N ALA A 37 -12.27 5.68 9.52
CA ALA A 37 -12.75 6.53 10.62
C ALA A 37 -14.28 6.70 10.62
N ALA A 38 -14.95 6.48 9.48
CA ALA A 38 -16.40 6.60 9.33
C ALA A 38 -17.16 5.28 9.53
N LEU A 39 -16.48 4.15 9.62
CA LEU A 39 -17.13 2.84 9.67
C LEU A 39 -18.23 2.71 10.74
N PRO A 40 -18.05 3.22 11.99
CA PRO A 40 -19.11 3.15 12.99
C PRO A 40 -20.38 3.88 12.54
N GLU A 41 -20.25 5.09 11.99
CA GLU A 41 -21.39 5.90 11.54
C GLU A 41 -22.09 5.27 10.32
N VAL A 42 -21.30 4.73 9.38
CA VAL A 42 -21.81 3.97 8.23
C VAL A 42 -22.62 2.75 8.70
N GLY A 43 -22.13 2.03 9.72
CA GLY A 43 -22.83 0.88 10.29
C GLY A 43 -24.14 1.27 10.99
N ASN A 44 -24.16 2.40 11.69
CA ASN A 44 -25.35 2.91 12.34
C ASN A 44 -26.44 3.35 11.32
N ASP A 45 -26.03 3.95 10.20
CA ASP A 45 -26.94 4.50 9.20
C ASP A 45 -27.46 3.45 8.22
N LEU A 46 -26.59 2.58 7.70
CA LEU A 46 -26.94 1.60 6.67
C LEU A 46 -27.26 0.18 7.22
N GLY A 47 -26.99 -0.09 8.50
CA GLY A 47 -27.15 -1.41 9.08
C GLY A 47 -26.14 -2.44 8.53
N ASP A 48 -26.48 -3.73 8.59
CA ASP A 48 -25.67 -4.84 8.06
C ASP A 48 -24.19 -4.78 8.47
N VAL A 49 -23.92 -4.59 9.76
CA VAL A 49 -22.58 -4.40 10.35
C VAL A 49 -21.60 -5.50 9.94
N ALA A 50 -22.09 -6.73 9.64
CA ALA A 50 -21.27 -7.82 9.14
C ALA A 50 -20.57 -7.52 7.81
N LEU A 51 -21.09 -6.60 7.01
CA LEU A 51 -20.52 -6.17 5.74
C LEU A 51 -19.52 -5.01 5.87
N LEU A 52 -19.41 -4.35 7.03
CA LEU A 52 -18.49 -3.23 7.25
C LEU A 52 -17.04 -3.52 6.84
N PRO A 53 -16.41 -4.64 7.22
CA PRO A 53 -15.04 -4.94 6.81
C PRO A 53 -14.89 -5.05 5.28
N TRP A 54 -15.96 -5.43 4.57
CA TRP A 54 -15.94 -5.56 3.12
C TRP A 54 -15.86 -4.21 2.40
N THR A 55 -16.31 -3.12 3.01
CA THR A 55 -16.21 -1.77 2.43
C THR A 55 -14.75 -1.35 2.19
N ILE A 56 -13.81 -1.82 3.01
CA ILE A 56 -12.38 -1.59 2.83
C ILE A 56 -11.75 -2.71 1.99
N SER A 57 -12.06 -3.96 2.32
CA SER A 57 -11.38 -5.12 1.72
C SER A 57 -11.66 -5.27 0.23
N VAL A 58 -12.88 -4.99 -0.22
CA VAL A 58 -13.25 -5.10 -1.63
C VAL A 58 -12.57 -4.03 -2.48
N GLU A 59 -12.41 -2.83 -1.95
CA GLU A 59 -11.71 -1.74 -2.63
C GLU A 59 -10.24 -2.08 -2.83
N LEU A 60 -9.57 -2.56 -1.78
CA LEU A 60 -8.18 -3.02 -1.86
C LEU A 60 -8.01 -4.17 -2.86
N LEU A 61 -8.94 -5.14 -2.86
CA LEU A 61 -8.96 -6.26 -3.80
C LEU A 61 -9.04 -5.77 -5.24
N THR A 62 -10.06 -4.99 -5.55
CA THR A 62 -10.32 -4.53 -6.92
C THR A 62 -9.26 -3.55 -7.40
N SER A 63 -8.71 -2.72 -6.52
CA SER A 63 -7.58 -1.85 -6.80
C SER A 63 -6.32 -2.66 -7.15
N GLY A 64 -5.98 -3.68 -6.37
CA GLY A 64 -4.85 -4.57 -6.64
C GLY A 64 -4.96 -5.29 -7.99
N VAL A 65 -6.15 -5.82 -8.31
CA VAL A 65 -6.43 -6.46 -9.61
C VAL A 65 -6.33 -5.46 -10.76
N ALA A 66 -6.94 -4.29 -10.60
CA ALA A 66 -6.91 -3.24 -11.61
C ALA A 66 -5.48 -2.76 -11.90
N MET A 67 -4.63 -2.64 -10.87
CA MET A 67 -3.21 -2.28 -11.05
C MET A 67 -2.50 -3.20 -12.02
N LEU A 68 -2.78 -4.50 -11.99
CA LEU A 68 -2.15 -5.47 -12.91
C LEU A 68 -2.73 -5.38 -14.32
N ALA A 69 -4.04 -5.29 -14.44
CA ALA A 69 -4.71 -5.18 -15.74
C ALA A 69 -4.29 -3.91 -16.49
N VAL A 70 -3.95 -2.85 -15.77
CA VAL A 70 -3.61 -1.54 -16.32
C VAL A 70 -2.20 -1.48 -16.89
N GLY A 71 -1.24 -2.25 -16.36
CA GLY A 71 0.13 -2.21 -16.84
C GLY A 71 0.26 -2.37 -18.36
N PRO A 72 -0.24 -3.45 -18.95
CA PRO A 72 -0.26 -3.63 -20.40
C PRO A 72 -1.08 -2.58 -21.17
N LEU A 73 -2.14 -2.04 -20.54
CA LEU A 73 -2.96 -1.00 -21.14
C LEU A 73 -2.23 0.35 -21.22
N ILE A 74 -1.44 0.70 -20.21
CA ILE A 74 -0.60 1.91 -20.26
C ILE A 74 0.36 1.86 -21.44
N ASP A 75 0.99 0.71 -21.63
CA ASP A 75 1.96 0.51 -22.69
C ASP A 75 1.32 0.55 -24.10
N SER A 76 0.03 0.19 -24.23
CA SER A 76 -0.68 0.09 -25.53
C SER A 76 -1.61 1.26 -25.83
N VAL A 77 -2.29 1.81 -24.83
CA VAL A 77 -3.35 2.85 -24.97
C VAL A 77 -2.85 4.22 -24.56
N GLY A 78 -1.75 4.25 -23.79
CA GLY A 78 -1.16 5.47 -23.23
C GLY A 78 -1.67 5.82 -21.84
N ALA A 79 -0.75 6.31 -21.03
CA ALA A 79 -1.04 6.70 -19.64
C ALA A 79 -2.11 7.81 -19.55
N ARG A 80 -2.13 8.74 -20.50
CA ARG A 80 -3.09 9.87 -20.53
C ARG A 80 -4.54 9.42 -20.58
N ARG A 81 -4.88 8.48 -21.48
CA ARG A 81 -6.27 7.99 -21.61
C ARG A 81 -6.69 7.21 -20.36
N ILE A 82 -5.81 6.35 -19.86
CA ILE A 82 -6.09 5.55 -18.66
C ILE A 82 -6.25 6.46 -17.44
N PHE A 83 -5.42 7.49 -17.29
CA PHE A 83 -5.55 8.47 -16.22
C PHE A 83 -6.91 9.17 -16.25
N ARG A 84 -7.34 9.66 -17.42
CA ARG A 84 -8.63 10.34 -17.58
C ARG A 84 -9.80 9.45 -17.19
N VAL A 85 -9.81 8.20 -17.68
CA VAL A 85 -10.83 7.20 -17.32
C VAL A 85 -10.78 6.91 -15.82
N GLY A 86 -9.60 6.73 -15.26
CA GLY A 86 -9.39 6.47 -13.83
C GLY A 86 -9.94 7.58 -12.96
N VAL A 87 -9.58 8.84 -13.23
CA VAL A 87 -10.01 9.98 -12.41
C VAL A 87 -11.51 10.25 -12.55
N ILE A 88 -12.06 10.22 -13.78
CA ILE A 88 -13.50 10.39 -13.99
C ILE A 88 -14.29 9.28 -13.29
N GLY A 89 -13.87 8.01 -13.47
CA GLY A 89 -14.52 6.88 -12.82
C GLY A 89 -14.41 6.95 -11.29
N PHE A 90 -13.28 7.42 -10.75
CA PHE A 90 -13.11 7.62 -9.31
C PHE A 90 -14.04 8.72 -8.76
N ILE A 91 -14.23 9.82 -9.50
CA ILE A 91 -15.21 10.87 -9.15
C ILE A 91 -16.62 10.30 -9.12
N LEU A 92 -17.05 9.62 -10.19
CA LEU A 92 -18.39 9.05 -10.30
C LEU A 92 -18.65 8.02 -9.18
N THR A 93 -17.70 7.13 -8.94
CA THR A 93 -17.85 6.12 -7.88
C THR A 93 -17.78 6.70 -6.48
N SER A 94 -17.05 7.80 -6.26
CA SER A 94 -17.10 8.53 -4.98
C SER A 94 -18.51 9.11 -4.73
N VAL A 95 -19.15 9.64 -5.76
CA VAL A 95 -20.55 10.09 -5.66
C VAL A 95 -21.49 8.90 -5.40
N LEU A 96 -21.30 7.76 -6.09
CA LEU A 96 -22.08 6.54 -5.83
C LEU A 96 -21.93 6.04 -4.40
N CYS A 97 -20.70 6.07 -3.84
CA CYS A 97 -20.49 5.71 -2.44
C CYS A 97 -21.23 6.64 -1.49
N ALA A 98 -21.19 7.96 -1.72
CA ALA A 98 -21.85 8.95 -0.87
C ALA A 98 -23.37 8.81 -0.83
N PHE A 99 -23.98 8.36 -1.92
CA PHE A 99 -25.44 8.18 -2.05
C PHE A 99 -25.88 6.72 -2.03
N ALA A 100 -25.07 5.82 -1.46
CA ALA A 100 -25.42 4.40 -1.37
C ALA A 100 -26.63 4.19 -0.46
N PRO A 101 -27.72 3.54 -0.95
CA PRO A 101 -28.96 3.37 -0.18
C PRO A 101 -28.91 2.17 0.79
N SER A 102 -27.88 1.37 0.76
CA SER A 102 -27.68 0.20 1.63
C SER A 102 -26.20 -0.16 1.74
N MET A 103 -25.83 -0.94 2.76
CA MET A 103 -24.48 -1.44 2.94
C MET A 103 -23.98 -2.25 1.73
N LEU A 104 -24.84 -3.11 1.15
CA LEU A 104 -24.48 -3.89 -0.04
C LEU A 104 -24.21 -2.99 -1.25
N ALA A 105 -25.01 -1.93 -1.43
CA ALA A 105 -24.79 -0.94 -2.49
C ALA A 105 -23.48 -0.19 -2.28
N LEU A 106 -23.16 0.17 -1.04
CA LEU A 106 -21.87 0.79 -0.69
C LEU A 106 -20.69 -0.14 -1.00
N VAL A 107 -20.77 -1.42 -0.62
CA VAL A 107 -19.73 -2.41 -0.96
C VAL A 107 -19.56 -2.54 -2.47
N GLY A 108 -20.64 -2.57 -3.25
CA GLY A 108 -20.58 -2.59 -4.71
C GLY A 108 -19.93 -1.32 -5.30
N ALA A 109 -20.31 -0.14 -4.80
CA ALA A 109 -19.71 1.13 -5.22
C ALA A 109 -18.21 1.20 -4.85
N ARG A 110 -17.82 0.68 -3.66
CA ARG A 110 -16.41 0.55 -3.23
C ARG A 110 -15.61 -0.38 -4.12
N ALA A 111 -16.22 -1.49 -4.58
CA ALA A 111 -15.56 -2.37 -5.55
C ALA A 111 -15.22 -1.63 -6.86
N LEU A 112 -16.16 -0.85 -7.39
CA LEU A 112 -15.92 -0.04 -8.59
C LEU A 112 -14.90 1.09 -8.31
N GLN A 113 -14.99 1.75 -7.17
CA GLN A 113 -14.05 2.80 -6.77
C GLN A 113 -12.62 2.27 -6.68
N GLY A 114 -12.43 1.06 -6.16
CA GLY A 114 -11.13 0.38 -6.11
C GLY A 114 -10.53 0.16 -7.50
N VAL A 115 -11.34 -0.26 -8.48
CA VAL A 115 -10.86 -0.37 -9.87
C VAL A 115 -10.26 0.95 -10.34
N PHE A 116 -10.98 2.05 -10.20
CA PHE A 116 -10.51 3.36 -10.67
C PHE A 116 -9.35 3.92 -9.84
N ALA A 117 -9.31 3.65 -8.54
CA ALA A 117 -8.16 3.97 -7.68
C ALA A 117 -6.90 3.24 -8.15
N GLY A 118 -7.01 1.96 -8.51
CA GLY A 118 -5.93 1.15 -9.07
C GLY A 118 -5.42 1.69 -10.40
N LEU A 119 -6.33 2.12 -11.30
CA LEU A 119 -5.97 2.79 -12.55
C LEU A 119 -5.12 4.03 -12.27
N VAL A 120 -5.63 4.94 -11.44
CA VAL A 120 -4.95 6.21 -11.10
C VAL A 120 -3.57 5.95 -10.51
N MET A 121 -3.48 5.06 -9.52
CA MET A 121 -2.22 4.77 -8.82
C MET A 121 -1.14 4.21 -9.75
N THR A 122 -1.51 3.24 -10.61
CA THR A 122 -0.56 2.62 -11.53
C THR A 122 -0.07 3.61 -12.59
N VAL A 123 -0.99 4.40 -13.15
CA VAL A 123 -0.63 5.42 -14.16
C VAL A 123 0.31 6.47 -13.57
N VAL A 124 0.01 6.95 -12.36
CA VAL A 124 0.85 7.96 -11.71
C VAL A 124 2.26 7.41 -11.43
N MET A 125 2.37 6.18 -10.96
CA MET A 125 3.67 5.53 -10.75
C MET A 125 4.45 5.34 -12.05
N ALA A 126 3.79 4.91 -13.12
CA ALA A 126 4.40 4.76 -14.45
C ALA A 126 4.80 6.11 -15.03
N ALA A 127 3.95 7.13 -14.91
CA ALA A 127 4.21 8.49 -15.40
C ALA A 127 5.46 9.11 -14.76
N VAL A 128 5.71 8.86 -13.46
CA VAL A 128 6.96 9.29 -12.82
C VAL A 128 8.18 8.68 -13.51
N GLY A 129 8.10 7.39 -13.89
CA GLY A 129 9.19 6.72 -14.60
C GLY A 129 9.39 7.18 -16.05
N ILE A 130 8.32 7.64 -16.71
CA ILE A 130 8.35 8.07 -18.12
C ILE A 130 8.73 9.54 -18.24
N LEU A 131 8.13 10.41 -17.41
CA LEU A 131 8.26 11.87 -17.55
C LEU A 131 9.52 12.44 -16.90
N TYR A 132 9.96 11.86 -15.77
CA TYR A 132 11.05 12.45 -15.00
C TYR A 132 12.40 11.77 -15.30
N PRO A 133 13.49 12.57 -15.40
CA PRO A 133 14.84 12.04 -15.50
C PRO A 133 15.17 11.13 -14.29
N PRO A 134 16.03 10.12 -14.46
CA PRO A 134 16.36 9.16 -13.40
C PRO A 134 16.76 9.80 -12.07
N GLN A 135 17.51 10.91 -12.11
CA GLN A 135 17.99 11.63 -10.93
C GLN A 135 16.86 12.33 -10.16
N THR A 136 15.75 12.64 -10.83
CA THR A 136 14.62 13.38 -10.26
C THR A 136 13.53 12.44 -9.74
N ARG A 137 13.42 11.21 -10.29
CA ARG A 137 12.41 10.20 -9.88
C ARG A 137 12.39 9.94 -8.38
N ALA A 138 13.57 9.77 -7.77
CA ALA A 138 13.69 9.54 -6.33
C ALA A 138 13.13 10.71 -5.50
N LYS A 139 13.30 11.96 -5.97
CA LYS A 139 12.73 13.14 -5.31
C LYS A 139 11.20 13.15 -5.41
N VAL A 140 10.63 12.76 -6.55
CA VAL A 140 9.17 12.68 -6.75
C VAL A 140 8.58 11.58 -5.88
N PHE A 141 9.22 10.40 -5.81
CA PHE A 141 8.74 9.32 -4.92
C PHE A 141 8.85 9.69 -3.44
N ALA A 142 9.88 10.47 -3.04
CA ALA A 142 9.97 11.01 -1.69
C ALA A 142 8.85 12.02 -1.39
N ALA A 143 8.52 12.89 -2.33
CA ALA A 143 7.40 13.81 -2.21
C ALA A 143 6.06 13.05 -2.10
N ASN A 144 5.88 11.98 -2.89
CA ASN A 144 4.71 11.10 -2.79
C ASN A 144 4.60 10.43 -1.42
N ALA A 145 5.72 9.97 -0.83
CA ALA A 145 5.74 9.42 0.52
C ALA A 145 5.32 10.47 1.57
N THR A 146 5.65 11.75 1.35
CA THR A 146 5.17 12.84 2.21
C THR A 146 3.67 13.05 2.11
N VAL A 147 3.08 12.92 0.93
CA VAL A 147 1.61 12.97 0.76
C VAL A 147 0.95 11.90 1.63
N TRP A 148 1.43 10.66 1.59
CA TRP A 148 0.95 9.59 2.46
C TRP A 148 1.13 9.92 3.94
N GLY A 149 2.31 10.45 4.34
CA GLY A 149 2.59 10.85 5.71
C GLY A 149 1.66 11.96 6.22
N VAL A 150 1.45 13.00 5.43
CA VAL A 150 0.52 14.08 5.76
C VAL A 150 -0.91 13.57 5.84
N THR A 151 -1.32 12.76 4.87
CA THR A 151 -2.69 12.23 4.81
C THR A 151 -2.96 11.24 5.96
N SER A 152 -1.95 10.54 6.47
CA SER A 152 -2.14 9.63 7.62
C SER A 152 -2.52 10.36 8.91
N VAL A 153 -2.16 11.64 9.03
CA VAL A 153 -2.53 12.50 10.17
C VAL A 153 -3.78 13.31 9.85
N ALA A 154 -3.79 13.97 8.69
CA ALA A 154 -4.88 14.85 8.29
C ALA A 154 -6.15 14.07 7.91
N GLY A 155 -6.00 12.89 7.30
CA GLY A 155 -7.13 12.09 6.82
C GLY A 155 -8.16 11.75 7.90
N PRO A 156 -7.79 11.08 9.00
CA PRO A 156 -8.72 10.79 10.09
C PRO A 156 -9.30 12.06 10.74
N THR A 157 -8.50 13.13 10.87
CA THR A 157 -8.97 14.40 11.47
C THR A 157 -10.01 15.07 10.57
N ILE A 158 -9.77 15.15 9.27
CA ILE A 158 -10.72 15.68 8.29
C ILE A 158 -11.97 14.79 8.26
N ALA A 159 -11.82 13.47 8.29
CA ALA A 159 -12.92 12.54 8.30
C ALA A 159 -13.81 12.72 9.54
N ALA A 160 -13.25 12.83 10.73
CA ALA A 160 -14.00 13.08 11.95
C ALA A 160 -14.77 14.42 11.90
N GLY A 161 -14.15 15.48 11.37
CA GLY A 161 -14.81 16.76 11.16
C GLY A 161 -15.96 16.67 10.14
N LEU A 162 -15.80 15.94 9.05
CA LEU A 162 -16.84 15.74 8.05
C LEU A 162 -18.00 14.90 8.60
N VAL A 163 -17.70 13.80 9.30
CA VAL A 163 -18.74 12.96 9.93
C VAL A 163 -19.60 13.78 10.90
N SER A 164 -18.98 14.63 11.73
CA SER A 164 -19.72 15.43 12.73
C SER A 164 -20.53 16.58 12.12
N THR A 165 -20.26 17.01 10.88
CA THR A 165 -20.90 18.20 10.28
C THR A 165 -21.82 17.85 9.11
N VAL A 166 -21.40 16.94 8.25
CA VAL A 166 -22.10 16.60 6.97
C VAL A 166 -22.48 15.12 6.91
N GLY A 167 -22.09 14.32 7.92
CA GLY A 167 -22.26 12.88 7.92
C GLY A 167 -21.13 12.14 7.19
N TRP A 168 -21.17 10.80 7.24
CA TRP A 168 -20.18 9.92 6.61
C TRP A 168 -20.08 10.10 5.08
N GLN A 169 -21.18 10.54 4.43
CA GLN A 169 -21.23 10.85 3.01
C GLN A 169 -20.18 11.89 2.60
N GLY A 170 -19.93 12.86 3.49
CA GLY A 170 -18.95 13.92 3.30
C GLY A 170 -17.53 13.41 3.00
N ILE A 171 -17.18 12.24 3.54
CA ILE A 171 -15.87 11.61 3.29
C ILE A 171 -15.68 11.26 1.81
N PHE A 172 -16.70 10.68 1.20
CA PHE A 172 -16.66 10.32 -0.22
C PHE A 172 -16.77 11.57 -1.11
N LEU A 173 -17.62 12.53 -0.74
CA LEU A 173 -17.77 13.78 -1.50
C LEU A 173 -16.51 14.64 -1.47
N MET A 174 -15.70 14.59 -0.39
CA MET A 174 -14.43 15.30 -0.32
C MET A 174 -13.40 14.81 -1.37
N ASN A 175 -13.51 13.57 -1.82
CA ASN A 175 -12.69 13.07 -2.93
C ASN A 175 -12.94 13.85 -4.23
N VAL A 176 -14.16 14.35 -4.46
CA VAL A 176 -14.57 14.96 -5.74
C VAL A 176 -13.77 16.23 -6.05
N PRO A 177 -13.71 17.28 -5.19
CA PRO A 177 -12.96 18.48 -5.49
C PRO A 177 -11.46 18.20 -5.67
N VAL A 178 -10.87 17.31 -4.86
CA VAL A 178 -9.46 16.97 -4.99
C VAL A 178 -9.20 16.21 -6.30
N ALA A 179 -10.08 15.29 -6.70
CA ALA A 179 -10.01 14.57 -7.97
C ALA A 179 -10.16 15.50 -9.18
N VAL A 180 -11.06 16.49 -9.09
CA VAL A 180 -11.22 17.51 -10.14
C VAL A 180 -9.95 18.35 -10.28
N ILE A 181 -9.34 18.78 -9.18
CA ILE A 181 -8.06 19.51 -9.22
C ILE A 181 -6.97 18.64 -9.87
N ALA A 182 -6.83 17.39 -9.47
CA ALA A 182 -5.88 16.46 -10.08
C ALA A 182 -6.15 16.26 -11.58
N ALA A 183 -7.43 16.09 -11.96
CA ALA A 183 -7.83 15.98 -13.35
C ALA A 183 -7.42 17.21 -14.16
N VAL A 184 -7.77 18.42 -13.72
CA VAL A 184 -7.47 19.66 -14.43
C VAL A 184 -5.96 19.86 -14.61
N LEU A 185 -5.17 19.62 -13.56
CA LEU A 185 -3.72 19.80 -13.60
C LEU A 185 -3.01 18.76 -14.48
N ALA A 186 -3.51 17.51 -14.49
CA ALA A 186 -2.87 16.39 -15.19
C ALA A 186 -3.45 16.11 -16.57
N TRP A 187 -4.57 16.74 -16.98
CA TRP A 187 -5.37 16.37 -18.14
C TRP A 187 -4.57 16.16 -19.43
N ASN A 188 -3.59 17.04 -19.66
CA ASN A 188 -2.72 17.01 -20.83
C ASN A 188 -1.25 16.76 -20.49
N LYS A 189 -0.93 16.46 -19.21
CA LYS A 189 0.45 16.30 -18.74
C LYS A 189 0.91 14.85 -18.71
N MET A 190 -0.04 13.91 -18.68
CA MET A 190 0.31 12.49 -18.71
C MET A 190 0.85 12.08 -20.08
N PRO A 191 1.81 11.13 -20.15
CA PRO A 191 2.37 10.66 -21.42
C PRO A 191 1.27 10.08 -22.31
N ASP A 192 1.36 10.37 -23.60
CA ASP A 192 0.51 9.72 -24.61
C ASP A 192 1.15 8.39 -25.06
N SER A 193 0.39 7.54 -25.75
CA SER A 193 0.92 6.37 -26.43
C SER A 193 1.68 6.80 -27.68
N ASP A 194 2.75 6.10 -28.01
CA ASP A 194 3.32 6.17 -29.35
C ASP A 194 2.28 5.69 -30.36
N GLU A 195 2.13 6.38 -31.49
CA GLU A 195 1.14 6.04 -32.54
C GLU A 195 1.29 4.62 -33.10
N HIS A 196 2.43 3.96 -32.87
CA HIS A 196 2.78 2.63 -33.35
C HIS A 196 2.67 1.55 -32.26
N ALA A 197 2.13 1.86 -31.07
CA ALA A 197 1.97 0.85 -30.03
C ALA A 197 0.95 -0.23 -30.46
N GLU A 198 1.37 -1.48 -30.53
CA GLU A 198 0.46 -2.61 -30.80
C GLU A 198 -0.65 -2.65 -29.76
N ARG A 199 -1.91 -2.65 -30.23
CA ARG A 199 -3.07 -2.78 -29.34
C ARG A 199 -3.06 -4.15 -28.68
N SER A 200 -2.71 -4.22 -27.40
CA SER A 200 -2.78 -5.47 -26.66
C SER A 200 -4.22 -5.80 -26.27
N SER A 201 -4.64 -7.04 -26.55
CA SER A 201 -5.90 -7.55 -26.04
C SER A 201 -5.82 -7.82 -24.53
N LEU A 202 -6.90 -7.52 -23.79
CA LEU A 202 -6.98 -7.85 -22.37
C LEU A 202 -6.96 -9.36 -22.15
N ASP A 203 -6.06 -9.82 -21.29
CA ASP A 203 -5.99 -11.20 -20.85
C ASP A 203 -7.03 -11.50 -19.76
N GLY A 204 -8.27 -11.73 -20.16
CA GLY A 204 -9.37 -11.98 -19.23
C GLY A 204 -9.15 -13.20 -18.31
N ARG A 205 -8.49 -14.27 -18.81
CA ARG A 205 -8.15 -15.44 -17.98
C ARG A 205 -7.07 -15.12 -16.97
N GLY A 206 -6.03 -14.40 -17.39
CA GLY A 206 -4.99 -13.93 -16.47
C GLY A 206 -5.55 -13.02 -15.37
N ILE A 207 -6.43 -12.08 -15.73
CA ILE A 207 -7.12 -11.22 -14.76
C ILE A 207 -7.92 -12.06 -13.76
N ALA A 208 -8.70 -13.04 -14.21
CA ALA A 208 -9.49 -13.91 -13.32
C ALA A 208 -8.61 -14.70 -12.35
N LEU A 209 -7.50 -15.28 -12.79
CA LEU A 209 -6.57 -16.02 -11.94
C LEU A 209 -5.89 -15.12 -10.90
N VAL A 210 -5.48 -13.92 -11.32
CA VAL A 210 -4.88 -12.94 -10.41
C VAL A 210 -5.93 -12.41 -9.41
N THR A 211 -7.16 -12.23 -9.84
CA THR A 211 -8.28 -11.90 -8.94
C THR A 211 -8.48 -12.98 -7.90
N ALA A 212 -8.43 -14.25 -8.30
CA ALA A 212 -8.54 -15.37 -7.36
C ALA A 212 -7.38 -15.38 -6.34
N ILE A 213 -6.14 -15.12 -6.77
CA ILE A 213 -4.97 -14.99 -5.87
C ILE A 213 -5.20 -13.85 -4.86
N THR A 214 -5.66 -12.70 -5.31
CA THR A 214 -5.83 -11.53 -4.47
C THR A 214 -7.03 -11.69 -3.52
N ALA A 215 -8.14 -12.26 -4.00
CA ALA A 215 -9.29 -12.58 -3.16
C ALA A 215 -8.95 -13.61 -2.08
N ALA A 216 -8.16 -14.63 -2.44
CA ALA A 216 -7.65 -15.61 -1.49
C ALA A 216 -6.76 -14.97 -0.41
N ALA A 217 -5.89 -14.03 -0.82
CA ALA A 217 -5.08 -13.25 0.11
C ALA A 217 -5.94 -12.43 1.10
N LEU A 218 -7.00 -11.78 0.62
CA LEU A 218 -7.95 -11.06 1.48
C LEU A 218 -8.74 -11.97 2.42
N ALA A 219 -9.14 -13.15 1.95
CA ALA A 219 -9.83 -14.13 2.81
C ALA A 219 -8.97 -14.54 4.00
N THR A 220 -7.64 -14.57 3.86
CA THR A 220 -6.74 -14.85 5.00
C THR A 220 -6.78 -13.76 6.07
N ALA A 221 -7.06 -12.51 5.71
CA ALA A 221 -7.15 -11.38 6.63
C ALA A 221 -8.37 -11.44 7.57
N GLN A 222 -9.35 -12.32 7.30
CA GLN A 222 -10.55 -12.50 8.14
C GLN A 222 -10.29 -13.32 9.43
N GLY A 223 -9.06 -13.76 9.66
CA GLY A 223 -8.64 -14.32 10.95
C GLY A 223 -9.07 -15.76 11.25
N SER A 224 -9.77 -16.45 10.35
CA SER A 224 -10.15 -17.85 10.50
C SER A 224 -9.06 -18.79 9.94
N LEU A 225 -8.64 -19.77 10.73
CA LEU A 225 -7.66 -20.77 10.28
C LEU A 225 -8.13 -21.53 9.02
N THR A 226 -9.43 -21.79 8.91
CA THR A 226 -10.04 -22.42 7.73
C THR A 226 -9.90 -21.51 6.49
N LEU A 227 -10.22 -20.24 6.63
CA LEU A 227 -10.11 -19.27 5.51
C LEU A 227 -8.66 -19.09 5.08
N ILE A 228 -7.70 -19.16 6.01
CA ILE A 228 -6.28 -19.12 5.67
C ILE A 228 -5.89 -20.36 4.86
N ALA A 229 -6.25 -21.56 5.35
CA ALA A 229 -5.93 -22.80 4.65
C ALA A 229 -6.55 -22.79 3.23
N VAL A 230 -7.82 -22.42 3.11
CA VAL A 230 -8.51 -22.28 1.82
C VAL A 230 -7.83 -21.21 0.95
N GLY A 231 -7.51 -20.04 1.50
CA GLY A 231 -6.83 -18.96 0.79
C GLY A 231 -5.45 -19.37 0.26
N VAL A 232 -4.66 -20.08 1.05
CA VAL A 232 -3.36 -20.61 0.62
C VAL A 232 -3.54 -21.62 -0.51
N VAL A 233 -4.47 -22.57 -0.37
CA VAL A 233 -4.76 -23.59 -1.40
C VAL A 233 -5.21 -22.93 -2.72
N VAL A 234 -6.16 -21.98 -2.65
CA VAL A 234 -6.63 -21.24 -3.83
C VAL A 234 -5.49 -20.46 -4.47
N THR A 235 -4.64 -19.80 -3.68
CA THR A 235 -3.47 -19.08 -4.17
C THR A 235 -2.51 -20.00 -4.91
N LEU A 236 -2.20 -21.17 -4.35
CA LEU A 236 -1.30 -22.16 -4.98
C LEU A 236 -1.89 -22.72 -6.28
N ILE A 237 -3.17 -23.06 -6.28
CA ILE A 237 -3.87 -23.56 -7.48
C ILE A 237 -3.90 -22.49 -8.56
N ALA A 238 -4.32 -21.26 -8.23
CA ALA A 238 -4.43 -20.18 -9.19
C ALA A 238 -3.05 -19.77 -9.74
N ALA A 239 -2.02 -19.73 -8.90
CA ALA A 239 -0.63 -19.50 -9.35
C ALA A 239 -0.13 -20.63 -10.25
N GLY A 240 -0.42 -21.88 -9.91
CA GLY A 240 -0.08 -23.07 -10.73
C GLY A 240 -0.78 -23.06 -12.08
N LEU A 241 -2.01 -22.59 -12.17
CA LEU A 241 -2.74 -22.41 -13.43
C LEU A 241 -2.25 -21.18 -14.22
N TYR A 242 -1.80 -20.13 -13.52
CA TYR A 242 -1.32 -18.90 -14.16
C TYR A 242 -0.01 -19.13 -14.93
N ILE A 243 0.92 -19.90 -14.39
CA ILE A 243 2.23 -20.15 -15.02
C ILE A 243 2.13 -20.71 -16.45
N PRO A 244 1.38 -21.82 -16.71
CA PRO A 244 1.23 -22.33 -18.07
C PRO A 244 0.37 -21.41 -18.96
N HIS A 245 -0.57 -20.66 -18.36
CA HIS A 245 -1.38 -19.69 -19.09
C HIS A 245 -0.51 -18.52 -19.61
N GLU A 246 0.33 -17.95 -18.75
CA GLU A 246 1.23 -16.84 -19.11
C GLU A 246 2.16 -17.21 -20.28
N ARG A 247 2.71 -18.42 -20.25
CA ARG A 247 3.60 -18.91 -21.32
C ARG A 247 2.91 -19.06 -22.67
N ARG A 248 1.59 -19.19 -22.71
CA ARG A 248 0.77 -19.33 -23.93
C ARG A 248 0.11 -18.03 -24.36
N SER A 249 -0.03 -17.07 -23.46
CA SER A 249 -0.65 -15.79 -23.75
C SER A 249 0.32 -14.86 -24.47
N ALA A 250 -0.14 -14.26 -25.58
CA ALA A 250 0.64 -13.26 -26.29
C ALA A 250 0.82 -11.98 -25.47
N HIS A 251 -0.22 -11.62 -24.67
CA HIS A 251 -0.26 -10.40 -23.87
C HIS A 251 -0.67 -10.71 -22.42
N PRO A 252 0.16 -11.43 -21.64
CA PRO A 252 -0.20 -11.79 -20.27
C PRO A 252 -0.31 -10.54 -19.38
N VAL A 253 -1.23 -10.57 -18.41
CA VAL A 253 -1.45 -9.48 -17.43
C VAL A 253 -0.16 -9.19 -16.66
N VAL A 254 0.54 -10.24 -16.24
CA VAL A 254 1.84 -10.14 -15.58
C VAL A 254 2.80 -11.11 -16.24
N ARG A 255 3.93 -10.62 -16.69
CA ARG A 255 5.02 -11.51 -17.11
C ARG A 255 5.75 -12.04 -15.90
N ILE A 256 5.80 -13.36 -15.75
CA ILE A 256 6.52 -14.02 -14.65
C ILE A 256 7.98 -13.61 -14.65
N THR A 257 8.56 -13.32 -15.81
CA THR A 257 9.92 -12.80 -15.93
C THR A 257 10.12 -11.45 -15.23
N HIS A 258 9.09 -10.58 -15.17
CA HIS A 258 9.13 -9.32 -14.41
C HIS A 258 9.06 -9.54 -12.90
N ILE A 259 8.61 -10.70 -12.44
CA ILE A 259 8.54 -11.05 -11.01
C ILE A 259 9.71 -11.91 -10.58
N MET A 260 9.95 -13.01 -11.29
CA MET A 260 10.80 -14.13 -10.84
C MET A 260 12.24 -14.08 -11.37
N SER A 261 12.54 -13.24 -12.37
CA SER A 261 13.92 -13.15 -12.85
C SER A 261 14.87 -12.64 -11.77
N PRO A 262 16.13 -13.08 -11.75
CA PRO A 262 17.13 -12.59 -10.79
C PRO A 262 17.26 -11.06 -10.78
N LYS A 263 16.98 -10.42 -11.90
CA LYS A 263 17.01 -8.97 -12.10
C LYS A 263 15.99 -8.23 -11.21
N PHE A 264 14.82 -8.82 -10.94
CA PHE A 264 13.69 -8.15 -10.30
C PHE A 264 13.23 -8.79 -8.98
N ARG A 265 13.27 -10.15 -8.89
CA ARG A 265 12.63 -10.90 -7.80
C ARG A 265 13.07 -10.44 -6.41
N ASN A 266 14.38 -10.18 -6.21
CA ASN A 266 14.90 -9.80 -4.91
C ASN A 266 14.44 -8.40 -4.48
N VAL A 267 14.24 -7.47 -5.42
CA VAL A 267 13.66 -6.14 -5.13
C VAL A 267 12.19 -6.29 -4.71
N HIS A 268 11.41 -7.06 -5.47
CA HIS A 268 10.00 -7.30 -5.15
C HIS A 268 9.84 -8.00 -3.81
N LEU A 269 10.60 -9.08 -3.59
CA LEU A 269 10.53 -9.85 -2.35
C LEU A 269 10.93 -9.02 -1.13
N THR A 270 12.02 -8.25 -1.22
CA THR A 270 12.43 -7.35 -0.13
C THR A 270 11.36 -6.33 0.17
N SER A 271 10.81 -5.67 -0.86
CA SER A 271 9.76 -4.67 -0.69
C SER A 271 8.48 -5.27 -0.10
N ALA A 272 8.02 -6.43 -0.62
CA ALA A 272 6.80 -7.09 -0.14
C ALA A 272 6.93 -7.54 1.33
N LEU A 273 8.07 -8.14 1.70
CA LEU A 273 8.31 -8.59 3.07
C LEU A 273 8.40 -7.41 4.05
N VAL A 274 9.19 -6.38 3.72
CA VAL A 274 9.41 -5.26 4.62
C VAL A 274 8.16 -4.41 4.78
N VAL A 275 7.50 -4.06 3.68
CA VAL A 275 6.27 -3.25 3.75
C VAL A 275 5.12 -4.05 4.35
N GLY A 276 4.98 -5.33 3.97
CA GLY A 276 3.94 -6.21 4.51
C GLY A 276 4.07 -6.42 6.01
N ALA A 277 5.26 -6.78 6.50
CA ALA A 277 5.51 -6.95 7.92
C ALA A 277 5.33 -5.64 8.71
N GLY A 278 5.84 -4.52 8.19
CA GLY A 278 5.71 -3.21 8.83
C GLY A 278 4.24 -2.77 8.95
N ILE A 279 3.47 -2.88 7.87
CA ILE A 279 2.04 -2.53 7.89
C ILE A 279 1.23 -3.52 8.74
N GLY A 280 1.58 -4.82 8.77
CA GLY A 280 0.95 -5.81 9.63
C GLY A 280 1.08 -5.45 11.12
N VAL A 281 2.27 -5.08 11.59
CA VAL A 281 2.50 -4.58 12.96
C VAL A 281 1.73 -3.30 13.20
N HIS A 282 1.74 -2.39 12.26
CA HIS A 282 1.13 -1.06 12.38
C HIS A 282 -0.40 -1.10 12.44
N ALA A 283 -1.03 -2.00 11.69
CA ALA A 283 -2.50 -2.09 11.59
C ALA A 283 -3.17 -2.42 12.93
N PHE A 284 -2.54 -3.23 13.77
CA PHE A 284 -3.08 -3.64 15.07
C PHE A 284 -2.47 -2.89 16.26
N LEU A 285 -1.56 -1.96 16.01
CA LEU A 285 -0.94 -1.15 17.06
C LEU A 285 -1.97 -0.35 17.90
N PRO A 286 -2.97 0.34 17.31
CA PRO A 286 -3.95 1.08 18.10
C PRO A 286 -4.76 0.20 19.06
N ILE A 287 -5.09 -1.04 18.65
CA ILE A 287 -5.81 -1.99 19.51
C ILE A 287 -4.94 -2.41 20.68
N TYR A 288 -3.67 -2.73 20.44
CA TYR A 288 -2.71 -3.03 21.51
C TYR A 288 -2.57 -1.86 22.48
N LEU A 289 -2.42 -0.64 21.96
CA LEU A 289 -2.26 0.54 22.80
C LEU A 289 -3.51 0.86 23.63
N ARG A 290 -4.71 0.68 23.09
CA ARG A 290 -5.97 0.84 23.81
C ARG A 290 -6.19 -0.30 24.82
N GLY A 291 -6.24 -1.53 24.31
CA GLY A 291 -6.65 -2.70 25.08
C GLY A 291 -5.61 -3.16 26.10
N ALA A 292 -4.32 -3.16 25.74
CA ALA A 292 -3.26 -3.67 26.60
C ALA A 292 -2.49 -2.57 27.37
N ARG A 293 -2.46 -1.34 26.85
CA ARG A 293 -1.69 -0.24 27.46
C ARG A 293 -2.58 0.88 28.02
N GLY A 294 -3.92 0.77 27.91
CA GLY A 294 -4.87 1.70 28.47
C GLY A 294 -4.86 3.13 27.90
N LEU A 295 -4.36 3.33 26.66
CA LEU A 295 -4.35 4.65 26.04
C LEU A 295 -5.74 5.03 25.55
N SER A 296 -6.02 6.35 25.56
CA SER A 296 -7.22 6.89 24.91
C SER A 296 -7.21 6.63 23.41
N ILE A 297 -8.40 6.62 22.78
CA ILE A 297 -8.57 6.44 21.32
C ILE A 297 -7.66 7.39 20.54
N ALA A 298 -7.66 8.68 20.92
CA ALA A 298 -6.87 9.70 20.27
C ALA A 298 -5.35 9.44 20.40
N ALA A 299 -4.86 9.06 21.58
CA ALA A 299 -3.44 8.75 21.79
C ALA A 299 -3.00 7.50 21.03
N ALA A 300 -3.85 6.45 21.00
CA ALA A 300 -3.58 5.25 20.23
C ALA A 300 -3.55 5.52 18.72
N ALA A 301 -4.49 6.30 18.21
CA ALA A 301 -4.51 6.73 16.81
C ALA A 301 -3.29 7.59 16.45
N PHE A 302 -2.85 8.46 17.36
CA PHE A 302 -1.66 9.31 17.16
C PHE A 302 -0.36 8.49 16.99
N SER A 303 -0.31 7.26 17.49
CA SER A 303 0.86 6.38 17.32
C SER A 303 1.24 6.13 15.86
N ILE A 304 0.26 6.22 14.95
CA ILE A 304 0.43 6.07 13.49
C ILE A 304 1.40 7.10 12.93
N VAL A 305 1.44 8.28 13.52
CA VAL A 305 2.24 9.42 13.05
C VAL A 305 3.74 9.12 13.06
N TRP A 306 4.22 8.41 14.07
CA TRP A 306 5.66 8.17 14.26
C TRP A 306 6.29 7.36 13.11
N MET A 307 5.67 6.24 12.76
CA MET A 307 6.15 5.41 11.66
C MET A 307 5.97 6.11 10.30
N SER A 308 4.84 6.78 10.08
CA SER A 308 4.54 7.49 8.83
C SER A 308 5.48 8.68 8.59
N THR A 309 5.81 9.43 9.64
CA THR A 309 6.78 10.53 9.58
C THR A 309 8.18 10.02 9.24
N ALA A 310 8.63 8.96 9.92
CA ALA A 310 9.92 8.35 9.64
C ALA A 310 10.00 7.77 8.22
N TRP A 311 8.90 7.14 7.75
CA TRP A 311 8.78 6.67 6.36
C TRP A 311 9.03 7.82 5.37
N SER A 312 8.32 8.94 5.53
CA SER A 312 8.46 10.10 4.66
C SER A 312 9.87 10.70 4.72
N MET A 313 10.42 10.90 5.93
CA MET A 313 11.77 11.45 6.11
C MET A 313 12.84 10.55 5.49
N SER A 314 12.72 9.25 5.64
CA SER A 314 13.69 8.30 5.08
C SER A 314 13.59 8.18 3.56
N ALA A 315 12.41 8.38 2.97
CA ALA A 315 12.25 8.46 1.52
C ALA A 315 13.05 9.65 0.94
N PHE A 316 13.03 10.82 1.59
CA PHE A 316 13.88 11.95 1.22
C PHE A 316 15.37 11.65 1.41
N THR A 317 15.73 11.05 2.52
CA THR A 317 17.13 10.66 2.78
C THR A 317 17.63 9.68 1.74
N ALA A 318 16.83 8.66 1.41
CA ALA A 318 17.14 7.68 0.37
C ALA A 318 17.29 8.34 -1.00
N SER A 319 16.43 9.32 -1.34
CA SER A 319 16.55 10.06 -2.60
C SER A 319 17.85 10.85 -2.72
N ARG A 320 18.37 11.38 -1.61
CA ARG A 320 19.68 12.04 -1.58
C ARG A 320 20.84 11.04 -1.68
N LEU A 321 20.72 9.90 -0.99
CA LEU A 321 21.72 8.83 -1.04
C LEU A 321 21.89 8.23 -2.43
N GLN A 322 20.79 8.09 -3.19
CA GLN A 322 20.80 7.57 -4.56
C GLN A 322 21.58 8.43 -5.56
N ARG A 323 21.93 9.67 -5.21
CA ARG A 323 22.84 10.52 -6.01
C ARG A 323 24.32 10.14 -5.87
N ARG A 324 24.67 9.48 -4.76
CA ARG A 324 26.06 9.17 -4.42
C ARG A 324 26.33 7.67 -4.41
N TYR A 325 25.31 6.88 -4.14
CA TYR A 325 25.41 5.43 -3.97
C TYR A 325 24.43 4.71 -4.89
N PRO A 326 24.81 3.54 -5.41
CA PRO A 326 23.90 2.68 -6.16
C PRO A 326 22.76 2.17 -5.27
N PRO A 327 21.60 1.77 -5.86
CA PRO A 327 20.41 1.42 -5.09
C PRO A 327 20.55 0.15 -4.23
N GLU A 328 21.38 -0.82 -4.64
CA GLU A 328 21.53 -2.12 -3.97
C GLU A 328 22.01 -1.98 -2.49
N PRO A 329 23.13 -1.29 -2.19
CA PRO A 329 23.55 -1.10 -0.80
C PRO A 329 22.60 -0.25 0.01
N ILE A 330 21.84 0.68 -0.61
CA ILE A 330 20.83 1.47 0.08
C ILE A 330 19.69 0.54 0.54
N ILE A 331 19.18 -0.33 -0.34
CA ILE A 331 18.14 -1.31 0.00
C ILE A 331 18.62 -2.26 1.08
N PHE A 332 19.86 -2.75 0.98
CA PHE A 332 20.45 -3.66 1.98
C PHE A 332 20.58 -2.99 3.35
N GLY A 333 21.18 -1.79 3.42
CA GLY A 333 21.29 -1.03 4.67
C GLY A 333 19.93 -0.66 5.27
N ALA A 334 18.96 -0.27 4.43
CA ALA A 334 17.60 0.02 4.86
C ALA A 334 16.87 -1.24 5.39
N SER A 335 17.16 -2.43 4.83
CA SER A 335 16.60 -3.69 5.33
C SER A 335 17.13 -4.05 6.72
N ILE A 336 18.43 -3.83 6.97
CA ILE A 336 19.05 -3.99 8.30
C ILE A 336 18.43 -2.98 9.27
N ASN A 337 18.27 -1.73 8.84
CA ASN A 337 17.67 -0.67 9.66
C ASN A 337 16.23 -1.00 10.06
N ALA A 338 15.39 -1.47 9.11
CA ALA A 338 14.03 -1.91 9.39
C ALA A 338 13.98 -3.11 10.34
N PHE A 339 14.88 -4.07 10.17
CA PHE A 339 15.02 -5.23 11.05
C PHE A 339 15.38 -4.83 12.50
N CYS A 340 16.38 -3.98 12.68
CA CYS A 340 16.78 -3.48 14.00
C CYS A 340 15.63 -2.70 14.66
N GLY A 341 14.96 -1.83 13.91
CA GLY A 341 13.78 -1.11 14.41
C GLY A 341 12.64 -2.05 14.81
N THR A 342 12.39 -3.12 14.04
CA THR A 342 11.36 -4.12 14.37
C THR A 342 11.74 -4.95 15.60
N ILE A 343 13.01 -5.29 15.78
CA ILE A 343 13.51 -5.88 17.05
C ILE A 343 13.25 -4.93 18.21
N ALA A 344 13.56 -3.64 18.05
CA ALA A 344 13.31 -2.65 19.09
C ALA A 344 11.81 -2.54 19.44
N ILE A 345 10.91 -2.62 18.46
CA ILE A 345 9.46 -2.71 18.70
C ILE A 345 9.12 -3.97 19.52
N THR A 346 9.64 -5.13 19.10
CA THR A 346 9.38 -6.41 19.78
C THR A 346 9.85 -6.36 21.24
N LEU A 347 11.04 -5.85 21.50
CA LEU A 347 11.57 -5.69 22.86
C LEU A 347 10.73 -4.69 23.67
N SER A 348 10.33 -3.58 23.03
CA SER A 348 9.49 -2.55 23.68
C SER A 348 8.12 -3.08 24.09
N VAL A 349 7.52 -3.95 23.26
CA VAL A 349 6.24 -4.61 23.55
C VAL A 349 6.40 -5.68 24.61
N SER A 350 7.42 -6.55 24.49
CA SER A 350 7.61 -7.69 25.42
C SER A 350 8.08 -7.28 26.81
N ALA A 351 8.84 -6.19 26.92
CA ALA A 351 9.31 -5.64 28.20
C ALA A 351 8.41 -4.55 28.77
N GLU A 352 7.28 -4.26 28.11
CA GLU A 352 6.30 -3.24 28.47
C GLU A 352 6.91 -1.87 28.81
N VAL A 353 7.96 -1.49 28.07
CA VAL A 353 8.69 -0.25 28.32
C VAL A 353 7.77 0.99 28.26
N PRO A 354 8.20 2.15 28.76
CA PRO A 354 7.46 3.40 28.62
C PRO A 354 7.10 3.67 27.14
N ILE A 355 5.89 4.17 26.89
CA ILE A 355 5.28 4.31 25.56
C ILE A 355 6.14 5.15 24.59
N TRP A 356 6.86 6.15 25.11
CA TRP A 356 7.74 6.97 24.28
C TRP A 356 8.89 6.14 23.65
N MET A 357 9.39 5.09 24.33
CA MET A 357 10.40 4.17 23.75
C MET A 357 9.81 3.35 22.60
N LEU A 358 8.56 2.90 22.73
CA LEU A 358 7.87 2.23 21.65
C LEU A 358 7.71 3.17 20.44
N PHE A 359 7.38 4.45 20.66
CA PHE A 359 7.28 5.44 19.59
C PHE A 359 8.61 5.69 18.88
N VAL A 360 9.72 5.74 19.62
CA VAL A 360 11.08 5.80 19.06
C VAL A 360 11.37 4.56 18.20
N SER A 361 10.99 3.38 18.68
CA SER A 361 11.17 2.12 17.93
C SER A 361 10.34 2.08 16.64
N LEU A 362 9.10 2.58 16.67
CA LEU A 362 8.23 2.73 15.49
C LEU A 362 8.84 3.71 14.47
N PHE A 363 9.36 4.83 14.95
CA PHE A 363 10.07 5.78 14.10
C PHE A 363 11.30 5.13 13.45
N TRP A 364 12.08 4.39 14.22
CA TRP A 364 13.25 3.68 13.71
C TRP A 364 12.86 2.68 12.61
N ALA A 365 11.89 1.79 12.85
CA ALA A 365 11.43 0.80 11.87
C ALA A 365 10.88 1.49 10.60
N GLY A 366 10.08 2.54 10.74
CA GLY A 366 9.51 3.32 9.64
C GLY A 366 10.57 3.90 8.70
N SER A 367 11.73 4.29 9.24
CA SER A 367 12.82 4.84 8.44
C SER A 367 13.42 3.83 7.46
N GLY A 368 13.52 2.55 7.83
CA GLY A 368 13.95 1.50 6.90
C GLY A 368 12.92 1.23 5.81
N ILE A 369 11.63 1.18 6.18
CA ILE A 369 10.52 0.91 5.25
C ILE A 369 10.44 1.98 4.15
N GLY A 370 10.57 3.26 4.52
CA GLY A 370 10.50 4.37 3.57
C GLY A 370 11.63 4.37 2.55
N ALA A 371 12.85 4.10 3.00
CA ALA A 371 14.01 4.00 2.13
C ALA A 371 13.87 2.87 1.09
N ILE A 372 13.38 1.69 1.51
CA ILE A 372 13.15 0.55 0.61
C ILE A 372 12.04 0.86 -0.39
N SER A 373 10.93 1.44 0.07
CA SER A 373 9.78 1.76 -0.79
C SER A 373 10.16 2.69 -1.93
N THR A 374 10.98 3.71 -1.65
CA THR A 374 11.41 4.68 -2.67
C THR A 374 12.50 4.10 -3.56
N THR A 375 13.55 3.50 -2.97
CA THR A 375 14.69 3.00 -3.73
C THR A 375 14.33 1.78 -4.59
N GLY A 376 13.43 0.92 -4.09
CA GLY A 376 12.99 -0.27 -4.82
C GLY A 376 12.29 0.07 -6.13
N VAL A 377 11.38 1.04 -6.14
CA VAL A 377 10.68 1.48 -7.35
C VAL A 377 11.65 2.10 -8.36
N VAL A 378 12.53 3.01 -7.91
CA VAL A 378 13.53 3.64 -8.78
C VAL A 378 14.47 2.60 -9.39
N MET A 379 14.91 1.62 -8.60
CA MET A 379 15.76 0.53 -9.06
C MET A 379 15.08 -0.35 -10.12
N LEU A 380 13.80 -0.66 -9.93
CA LEU A 380 13.04 -1.44 -10.93
C LEU A 380 12.90 -0.67 -12.24
N GLN A 381 12.55 0.61 -12.14
CA GLN A 381 12.40 1.49 -13.31
C GLN A 381 13.71 1.68 -14.07
N SER A 382 14.87 1.73 -13.39
CA SER A 382 16.17 1.85 -14.05
C SER A 382 16.64 0.58 -14.79
N ARG A 383 15.95 -0.54 -14.56
CA ARG A 383 16.31 -1.85 -15.14
C ARG A 383 15.42 -2.27 -16.30
N VAL A 384 14.49 -1.43 -16.75
CA VAL A 384 13.58 -1.69 -17.87
C VAL A 384 13.60 -0.54 -18.88
N ASN A 385 13.19 -0.83 -20.11
CA ASN A 385 12.95 0.17 -21.13
C ASN A 385 11.63 0.91 -20.87
N LEU A 386 11.44 2.07 -21.50
CA LEU A 386 10.23 2.88 -21.36
C LEU A 386 8.95 2.10 -21.69
N ASN A 387 9.01 1.21 -22.71
CA ASN A 387 7.88 0.37 -23.16
C ASN A 387 7.45 -0.71 -22.15
N GLU A 388 8.25 -0.96 -21.12
CA GLU A 388 7.95 -1.93 -20.06
C GLU A 388 7.63 -1.24 -18.70
N MET A 389 7.66 0.09 -18.69
CA MET A 389 7.53 0.89 -17.48
C MET A 389 6.19 0.66 -16.77
N GLY A 390 5.09 0.58 -17.53
CA GLY A 390 3.76 0.27 -17.01
C GLY A 390 3.71 -1.11 -16.35
N ARG A 391 4.22 -2.13 -17.04
CA ARG A 391 4.21 -3.53 -16.58
C ARG A 391 5.05 -3.77 -15.33
N ILE A 392 6.25 -3.17 -15.25
CA ILE A 392 7.11 -3.37 -14.07
C ILE A 392 6.54 -2.66 -12.84
N ASN A 393 5.97 -1.46 -13.01
CA ASN A 393 5.31 -0.75 -11.92
C ASN A 393 4.06 -1.50 -11.45
N ALA A 394 3.24 -2.00 -12.37
CA ALA A 394 2.06 -2.81 -12.05
C ALA A 394 2.43 -4.06 -11.25
N ALA A 395 3.43 -4.82 -11.70
CA ALA A 395 3.92 -6.01 -11.01
C ALA A 395 4.44 -5.66 -9.60
N HIS A 396 5.18 -4.57 -9.47
CA HIS A 396 5.69 -4.13 -8.17
C HIS A 396 4.59 -3.74 -7.19
N GLN A 397 3.65 -2.92 -7.64
CA GLN A 397 2.52 -2.47 -6.80
C GLN A 397 1.63 -3.65 -6.39
N PHE A 398 1.37 -4.58 -7.29
CA PHE A 398 0.63 -5.80 -6.97
C PHE A 398 1.33 -6.62 -5.88
N LEU A 399 2.60 -6.96 -6.07
CA LEU A 399 3.36 -7.76 -5.09
C LEU A 399 3.48 -7.06 -3.73
N ARG A 400 3.59 -5.74 -3.74
CA ARG A 400 3.55 -4.94 -2.53
C ARG A 400 2.18 -5.02 -1.84
N THR A 401 1.09 -4.92 -2.60
CA THR A 401 -0.28 -5.04 -2.07
C THR A 401 -0.52 -6.44 -1.50
N VAL A 402 -0.10 -7.49 -2.21
CA VAL A 402 -0.14 -8.88 -1.71
C VAL A 402 0.65 -9.01 -0.41
N GLY A 403 1.87 -8.47 -0.36
CA GLY A 403 2.68 -8.45 0.86
C GLY A 403 1.99 -7.77 2.04
N ILE A 404 1.37 -6.61 1.81
CA ILE A 404 0.58 -5.89 2.83
C ILE A 404 -0.60 -6.74 3.30
N THR A 405 -1.38 -7.30 2.37
CA THR A 405 -2.57 -8.10 2.69
C THR A 405 -2.22 -9.31 3.53
N TYR A 406 -1.18 -10.07 3.14
CA TYR A 406 -0.72 -11.20 3.96
C TYR A 406 -0.10 -10.77 5.29
N GLY A 407 0.61 -9.65 5.33
CA GLY A 407 1.18 -9.11 6.57
C GLY A 407 0.09 -8.74 7.59
N VAL A 408 -0.94 -8.02 7.15
CA VAL A 408 -2.11 -7.66 7.99
C VAL A 408 -2.92 -8.90 8.36
N GLY A 409 -3.16 -9.81 7.40
CA GLY A 409 -3.89 -11.05 7.64
C GLY A 409 -3.20 -11.92 8.68
N LEU A 410 -1.90 -12.15 8.55
CA LEU A 410 -1.13 -12.93 9.50
C LEU A 410 -1.12 -12.29 10.91
N ALA A 411 -0.98 -10.96 10.98
CA ALA A 411 -1.04 -10.23 12.24
C ALA A 411 -2.40 -10.43 12.93
N GLY A 412 -3.49 -10.27 12.18
CA GLY A 412 -4.85 -10.50 12.70
C GLY A 412 -5.05 -11.93 13.21
N VAL A 413 -4.63 -12.92 12.41
CA VAL A 413 -4.70 -14.33 12.83
C VAL A 413 -3.94 -14.59 14.11
N ILE A 414 -2.71 -14.14 14.23
CA ILE A 414 -1.88 -14.33 15.43
C ILE A 414 -2.58 -13.73 16.65
N ILE A 415 -3.08 -12.49 16.53
CA ILE A 415 -3.75 -11.79 17.64
C ILE A 415 -5.04 -12.50 18.02
N PHE A 416 -5.95 -12.69 17.06
CA PHE A 416 -7.27 -13.25 17.36
C PHE A 416 -7.21 -14.70 17.85
N THR A 417 -6.36 -15.55 17.27
CA THR A 417 -6.20 -16.92 17.76
C THR A 417 -5.52 -16.97 19.13
N THR A 418 -4.65 -16.03 19.46
CA THR A 418 -4.03 -15.95 20.80
C THR A 418 -5.06 -15.57 21.84
N VAL A 419 -5.89 -14.57 21.55
CA VAL A 419 -6.97 -14.16 22.46
C VAL A 419 -8.00 -15.28 22.61
N ASP A 420 -8.46 -15.86 21.51
CA ASP A 420 -9.46 -16.93 21.53
C ASP A 420 -9.00 -18.12 22.38
N ARG A 421 -7.78 -18.62 22.13
CA ARG A 421 -7.22 -19.77 22.87
C ARG A 421 -7.01 -19.51 24.35
N ARG A 422 -6.75 -18.28 24.76
CA ARG A 422 -6.47 -17.94 26.17
C ARG A 422 -7.71 -17.52 26.95
N THR A 423 -8.70 -16.93 26.28
CA THR A 423 -9.83 -16.31 26.98
C THR A 423 -11.20 -16.77 26.48
N GLY A 424 -11.30 -17.36 25.29
CA GLY A 424 -12.58 -17.64 24.61
C GLY A 424 -13.40 -16.38 24.27
N ASN A 425 -12.83 -15.19 24.40
CA ASN A 425 -13.54 -13.91 24.26
C ASN A 425 -12.93 -13.01 23.17
N VAL A 426 -13.06 -13.42 21.93
CA VAL A 426 -12.59 -12.64 20.76
C VAL A 426 -13.49 -11.41 20.52
N GLU A 427 -14.76 -11.48 20.93
CA GLU A 427 -15.73 -10.42 20.66
C GLU A 427 -15.31 -9.07 21.29
N THR A 428 -14.80 -9.07 22.51
CA THR A 428 -14.24 -7.88 23.15
C THR A 428 -13.14 -7.20 22.33
N VAL A 429 -12.30 -7.98 21.61
CA VAL A 429 -11.26 -7.41 20.74
C VAL A 429 -11.89 -6.80 19.48
N ARG A 430 -12.97 -7.37 18.97
CA ARG A 430 -13.73 -6.83 17.83
C ARG A 430 -14.45 -5.54 18.19
N GLU A 431 -15.03 -5.47 19.40
CA GLU A 431 -15.65 -4.27 19.96
C GLU A 431 -14.62 -3.14 20.10
N LEU A 432 -13.41 -3.44 20.61
CA LEU A 432 -12.29 -2.49 20.65
C LEU A 432 -11.87 -1.99 19.26
N LEU A 433 -11.95 -2.85 18.23
CA LEU A 433 -11.73 -2.47 16.83
C LEU A 433 -12.82 -1.51 16.34
N GLY A 434 -14.08 -1.75 16.72
CA GLY A 434 -15.22 -0.89 16.41
C GLY A 434 -15.22 0.45 17.13
N GLY A 435 -14.30 0.68 18.07
CA GLY A 435 -14.20 1.92 18.82
C GLY A 435 -15.05 1.95 20.11
N GLU A 436 -15.69 0.85 20.45
CA GLU A 436 -16.49 0.74 21.69
C GLU A 436 -15.58 0.69 22.92
N ASP A 437 -16.03 1.35 24.01
CA ASP A 437 -15.38 1.30 25.32
C ASP A 437 -15.83 0.05 26.08
N SER A 438 -15.40 -1.13 25.61
CA SER A 438 -15.67 -2.38 26.32
C SER A 438 -14.78 -2.50 27.54
N ALA A 439 -15.36 -2.93 28.66
CA ALA A 439 -14.62 -3.25 29.88
C ALA A 439 -13.72 -4.49 29.62
N VAL A 440 -12.44 -4.23 29.36
CA VAL A 440 -11.45 -5.29 29.07
C VAL A 440 -10.96 -5.85 30.39
N ASN A 441 -11.18 -7.15 30.62
CA ASN A 441 -10.69 -7.84 31.82
C ASN A 441 -9.19 -8.21 31.64
N GLN A 442 -8.51 -8.43 32.78
CA GLN A 442 -7.05 -8.70 32.77
C GLN A 442 -6.64 -9.89 31.87
N PRO A 443 -7.33 -11.01 31.81
CA PRO A 443 -6.98 -12.11 30.88
C PRO A 443 -7.00 -11.71 29.40
N VAL A 444 -7.92 -10.83 28.98
CA VAL A 444 -7.98 -10.33 27.59
C VAL A 444 -6.84 -9.34 27.32
N ILE A 445 -6.51 -8.48 28.29
CA ILE A 445 -5.34 -7.58 28.22
C ILE A 445 -4.07 -8.39 27.99
N ASP A 446 -3.81 -9.39 28.83
CA ASP A 446 -2.60 -10.22 28.77
C ASP A 446 -2.55 -11.04 27.46
N ALA A 447 -3.70 -11.55 27.00
CA ALA A 447 -3.81 -12.30 25.75
C ALA A 447 -3.56 -11.40 24.53
N LEU A 448 -4.07 -10.16 24.54
CA LEU A 448 -3.87 -9.18 23.49
C LEU A 448 -2.40 -8.72 23.42
N ALA A 449 -1.77 -8.44 24.57
CA ALA A 449 -0.36 -8.11 24.66
C ALA A 449 0.54 -9.22 24.11
N ALA A 450 0.24 -10.47 24.49
CA ALA A 450 0.97 -11.63 23.98
C ALA A 450 0.77 -11.82 22.46
N GLY A 451 -0.46 -11.71 21.96
CA GLY A 451 -0.76 -11.84 20.53
C GLY A 451 -0.05 -10.76 19.71
N TYR A 452 -0.02 -9.53 20.22
CA TYR A 452 0.72 -8.45 19.56
C TYR A 452 2.25 -8.68 19.61
N SER A 453 2.79 -9.18 20.73
CA SER A 453 4.21 -9.56 20.84
C SER A 453 4.58 -10.65 19.82
N TYR A 454 3.76 -11.68 19.66
CA TYR A 454 3.98 -12.74 18.66
C TYR A 454 3.91 -12.17 17.23
N THR A 455 3.04 -11.20 16.98
CA THR A 455 2.96 -10.50 15.69
C THR A 455 4.24 -9.76 15.38
N THR A 456 4.80 -9.02 16.34
CA THR A 456 6.07 -8.30 16.15
C THR A 456 7.23 -9.28 15.96
N PHE A 457 7.24 -10.42 16.64
CA PHE A 457 8.23 -11.48 16.43
C PHE A 457 8.16 -12.10 15.02
N ALA A 458 6.94 -12.38 14.54
CA ALA A 458 6.74 -12.84 13.15
C ALA A 458 7.26 -11.80 12.12
N ALA A 459 7.07 -10.51 12.40
CA ALA A 459 7.60 -9.45 11.58
C ALA A 459 9.14 -9.43 11.58
N VAL A 460 9.81 -9.68 12.71
CA VAL A 460 11.26 -9.83 12.78
C VAL A 460 11.75 -10.95 11.86
N LEU A 461 11.08 -12.09 11.84
CA LEU A 461 11.41 -13.20 10.93
C LEU A 461 11.26 -12.80 9.45
N ALA A 462 10.19 -12.10 9.10
CA ALA A 462 9.99 -11.60 7.75
C ALA A 462 11.08 -10.58 7.34
N MET A 463 11.48 -9.69 8.26
CA MET A 463 12.58 -8.74 8.04
C MET A 463 13.93 -9.45 7.87
N ALA A 464 14.18 -10.54 8.59
CA ALA A 464 15.40 -11.34 8.44
C ALA A 464 15.46 -11.99 7.03
N LEU A 465 14.34 -12.51 6.53
CA LEU A 465 14.24 -13.00 5.15
C LEU A 465 14.45 -11.88 4.13
N ALA A 466 13.95 -10.67 4.40
CA ALA A 466 14.16 -9.50 3.54
C ALA A 466 15.66 -9.11 3.47
N ILE A 467 16.39 -9.17 4.57
CA ILE A 467 17.85 -8.93 4.58
C ILE A 467 18.57 -9.94 3.68
N ARG A 468 18.20 -11.22 3.75
CA ARG A 468 18.78 -12.26 2.87
C ARG A 468 18.53 -11.93 1.39
N SER A 469 17.31 -11.52 1.04
CA SER A 469 16.94 -11.10 -0.30
C SER A 469 17.70 -9.84 -0.73
N ALA A 470 17.79 -8.82 0.13
CA ALA A 470 18.52 -7.59 -0.13
C ALA A 470 20.04 -7.81 -0.28
N ARG A 471 20.62 -8.73 0.50
CA ARG A 471 22.03 -9.13 0.35
C ARG A 471 22.32 -9.73 -1.03
N ALA A 472 21.37 -10.51 -1.56
CA ALA A 472 21.50 -11.06 -2.91
C ALA A 472 21.52 -9.97 -3.99
N LEU A 473 20.82 -8.83 -3.80
CA LEU A 473 20.91 -7.69 -4.71
C LEU A 473 22.32 -7.09 -4.79
N VAL A 474 23.01 -7.01 -3.67
CA VAL A 474 24.38 -6.48 -3.61
C VAL A 474 25.36 -7.43 -4.27
N ARG A 475 25.17 -8.74 -4.07
CA ARG A 475 26.04 -9.79 -4.65
C ARG A 475 25.86 -9.93 -6.15
N ASP A 476 24.60 -9.92 -6.61
CA ASP A 476 24.21 -10.19 -8.00
C ASP A 476 23.90 -8.88 -8.74
N ARG A 477 24.74 -7.84 -8.55
CA ARG A 477 24.55 -6.50 -9.08
C ARG A 477 24.41 -6.53 -10.61
N VAL A 478 23.30 -5.96 -11.11
CA VAL A 478 22.99 -5.84 -12.53
C VAL A 478 23.19 -4.39 -12.97
N GLU A 479 23.88 -4.18 -14.08
CA GLU A 479 24.07 -2.85 -14.65
C GLU A 479 22.73 -2.25 -15.10
N PRO A 480 22.50 -0.94 -14.85
CA PRO A 480 21.31 -0.26 -15.35
C PRO A 480 21.29 -0.25 -16.89
N VAL A 481 20.09 -0.24 -17.47
CA VAL A 481 19.93 -0.07 -18.93
C VAL A 481 20.38 1.36 -19.29
N PRO A 482 21.29 1.54 -20.28
CA PRO A 482 21.67 2.87 -20.71
C PRO A 482 20.43 3.68 -21.11
N SER A 483 20.32 4.89 -20.65
CA SER A 483 19.30 5.84 -21.12
C SER A 483 19.51 6.05 -22.60
N ALA A 484 18.50 5.75 -23.44
CA ALA A 484 18.51 6.18 -24.82
C ALA A 484 18.68 7.70 -24.83
N GLY A 485 19.81 8.16 -25.38
CA GLY A 485 20.19 9.57 -25.48
C GLY A 485 19.25 10.38 -26.36
#